data_de649c92902ce6c61528c900d38dccfc
#
_entry.id   de649c92902ce6c61528c900d38dccfc
#
_cell.length_a   1.000
_cell.length_b   1.000
_cell.length_c   1.000
_cell.angle_alpha   90.00
_cell.angle_beta   90.00
_cell.angle_gamma   90.00
#
_symmetry.space_group_name_H-M   'P 1'
#
loop_
_entity.id
_entity.type
_entity.pdbx_description
1 polymer ?
#
loop_
_entity_poly.entity_id
_entity_poly.type
_entity_poly.pdbx_seq_one_letter_code
_entity_poly.pdbx_strand_id
1 'polypeptide(L)'
;MKKHTLLQRLLPLAMLAAMLLSAVPAAAAFRDTAGHWAEKTLDEWQDEGLIDGYGDGSFQPNGTVTRAEFIKLVNRTLGFTAESEISFSDVTERDWFHAEVARAVAAGYAQGSGGLFRPNQPVTRAEAAAMLARAAGLAAKEERADAFADAASIPAWARGSVGAAAEAGYMTGYPDGAFGALGMRSGLPFAAALVCTVLLCVMLIRRAARPRT
;
A
#
# COMPACT_ATOMS: atom_id res chain seq x y z
N MET A 1 20.95 -21.62 -55.17
CA MET A 1 19.62 -21.08 -54.86
C MET A 1 18.85 -22.00 -53.91
N LYS A 2 19.28 -22.23 -52.62
CA LYS A 2 18.51 -23.06 -51.63
C LYS A 2 18.70 -22.63 -50.17
N LYS A 3 19.22 -21.43 -49.89
CA LYS A 3 19.46 -20.97 -48.50
C LYS A 3 18.33 -20.11 -47.90
N HIS A 4 17.39 -19.60 -48.70
CA HIS A 4 16.30 -18.75 -48.23
C HIS A 4 15.09 -19.51 -47.60
N THR A 5 14.91 -20.77 -47.94
CA THR A 5 13.75 -21.57 -47.51
C THR A 5 13.84 -22.08 -46.07
N LEU A 6 15.05 -22.22 -45.51
CA LEU A 6 15.24 -22.69 -44.17
C LEU A 6 14.95 -21.59 -43.14
N LEU A 7 15.38 -20.37 -43.41
CA LEU A 7 15.16 -19.20 -42.55
C LEU A 7 13.69 -18.82 -42.50
N GLN A 8 12.95 -18.93 -43.60
CA GLN A 8 11.52 -18.65 -43.67
C GLN A 8 10.65 -19.69 -42.89
N ARG A 9 11.16 -20.91 -42.68
CA ARG A 9 10.46 -21.95 -41.89
C ARG A 9 10.79 -21.90 -40.41
N LEU A 10 11.93 -21.28 -40.03
CA LEU A 10 12.32 -21.15 -38.59
C LEU A 10 11.73 -19.90 -37.91
N LEU A 11 11.40 -18.86 -38.69
CA LEU A 11 10.81 -17.63 -38.16
C LEU A 11 9.47 -17.85 -37.45
N PRO A 12 8.49 -18.57 -37.99
CA PRO A 12 7.22 -18.82 -37.31
C PRO A 12 7.37 -19.73 -36.08
N LEU A 13 8.35 -20.67 -36.09
CA LEU A 13 8.63 -21.51 -34.95
C LEU A 13 9.28 -20.73 -33.78
N ALA A 14 10.16 -19.80 -34.09
CA ALA A 14 10.78 -18.90 -33.12
C ALA A 14 9.75 -17.91 -32.52
N MET A 15 8.83 -17.39 -33.32
CA MET A 15 7.73 -16.55 -32.85
C MET A 15 6.73 -17.35 -31.97
N LEU A 16 6.42 -18.59 -32.31
CA LEU A 16 5.57 -19.46 -31.52
C LEU A 16 6.24 -19.83 -30.18
N ALA A 17 7.55 -20.09 -30.17
CA ALA A 17 8.33 -20.35 -28.98
C ALA A 17 8.44 -19.11 -28.08
N ALA A 18 8.58 -17.90 -28.64
CA ALA A 18 8.57 -16.65 -27.90
C ALA A 18 7.20 -16.33 -27.28
N MET A 19 6.10 -16.68 -27.96
CA MET A 19 4.75 -16.55 -27.40
C MET A 19 4.47 -17.53 -26.26
N LEU A 20 5.08 -18.72 -26.27
CA LEU A 20 4.93 -19.71 -25.19
C LEU A 20 5.79 -19.41 -23.97
N LEU A 21 6.84 -18.57 -24.10
CA LEU A 21 7.71 -18.17 -22.99
C LEU A 21 7.18 -16.96 -22.19
N SER A 22 6.14 -16.29 -22.66
CA SER A 22 5.58 -15.10 -22.01
C SER A 22 4.30 -15.35 -21.21
N ALA A 23 3.92 -16.58 -20.96
CA ALA A 23 2.90 -16.90 -19.99
C ALA A 23 3.52 -16.74 -18.58
N VAL A 24 3.55 -15.52 -18.06
CA VAL A 24 3.69 -15.30 -16.62
C VAL A 24 2.50 -16.04 -15.99
N PRO A 25 2.71 -17.04 -15.13
CA PRO A 25 1.60 -17.68 -14.45
C PRO A 25 0.83 -16.59 -13.72
N ALA A 26 -0.47 -16.45 -14.00
CA ALA A 26 -1.34 -15.62 -13.19
C ALA A 26 -1.17 -16.07 -11.73
N ALA A 27 -0.93 -15.14 -10.83
CA ALA A 27 -0.84 -15.46 -9.42
C ALA A 27 -2.14 -16.18 -9.01
N ALA A 28 -2.03 -17.25 -8.24
CA ALA A 28 -3.24 -17.94 -7.77
C ALA A 28 -4.01 -16.99 -6.85
N ALA A 29 -5.32 -16.82 -7.09
CA ALA A 29 -6.18 -15.99 -6.25
C ALA A 29 -6.05 -16.38 -4.77
N PHE A 30 -6.19 -15.41 -3.87
CA PHE A 30 -6.14 -15.67 -2.43
C PHE A 30 -7.29 -16.59 -2.01
N ARG A 31 -6.98 -17.59 -1.17
CA ARG A 31 -7.94 -18.62 -0.78
C ARG A 31 -9.13 -18.13 0.07
N ASP A 32 -9.02 -16.96 0.67
CA ASP A 32 -9.95 -16.39 1.64
C ASP A 32 -10.62 -15.09 1.17
N THR A 33 -10.49 -14.74 -0.11
CA THR A 33 -11.11 -13.54 -0.70
C THR A 33 -12.36 -13.84 -1.51
N ALA A 34 -12.64 -15.11 -1.81
CA ALA A 34 -13.78 -15.53 -2.63
C ALA A 34 -15.11 -15.03 -2.05
N GLY A 35 -15.87 -14.26 -2.84
CA GLY A 35 -17.12 -13.63 -2.42
C GLY A 35 -16.97 -12.40 -1.53
N HIS A 36 -15.75 -12.00 -1.22
CA HIS A 36 -15.50 -10.75 -0.49
C HIS A 36 -15.67 -9.55 -1.43
N TRP A 37 -16.23 -8.44 -0.94
CA TRP A 37 -16.47 -7.24 -1.76
C TRP A 37 -15.21 -6.68 -2.45
N ALA A 38 -14.03 -6.90 -1.86
CA ALA A 38 -12.74 -6.46 -2.40
C ALA A 38 -12.05 -7.51 -3.27
N GLU A 39 -12.62 -8.71 -3.47
CA GLU A 39 -11.99 -9.82 -4.21
C GLU A 39 -11.35 -9.36 -5.51
N LYS A 40 -12.16 -8.80 -6.41
CA LYS A 40 -11.67 -8.35 -7.71
C LYS A 40 -10.51 -7.36 -7.62
N THR A 41 -10.59 -6.42 -6.69
CA THR A 41 -9.55 -5.39 -6.51
C THR A 41 -8.26 -6.00 -5.95
N LEU A 42 -8.38 -6.96 -5.05
CA LEU A 42 -7.22 -7.67 -4.48
C LEU A 42 -6.53 -8.54 -5.53
N ASP A 43 -7.29 -9.21 -6.40
CA ASP A 43 -6.75 -10.00 -7.51
C ASP A 43 -5.99 -9.10 -8.51
N GLU A 44 -6.58 -7.98 -8.91
CA GLU A 44 -5.92 -6.99 -9.79
C GLU A 44 -4.57 -6.51 -9.20
N TRP A 45 -4.52 -6.27 -7.90
CA TRP A 45 -3.30 -5.78 -7.26
C TRP A 45 -2.27 -6.87 -6.98
N GLN A 46 -2.71 -8.09 -6.80
CA GLN A 46 -1.82 -9.24 -6.77
C GLN A 46 -1.17 -9.44 -8.15
N ASP A 47 -1.93 -9.35 -9.22
CA ASP A 47 -1.42 -9.43 -10.60
C ASP A 47 -0.45 -8.30 -10.94
N GLU A 48 -0.67 -7.09 -10.40
CA GLU A 48 0.25 -5.96 -10.51
C GLU A 48 1.48 -6.07 -9.58
N GLY A 49 1.56 -7.08 -8.72
CA GLY A 49 2.66 -7.29 -7.78
C GLY A 49 2.69 -6.28 -6.63
N LEU A 50 1.57 -5.60 -6.36
CA LEU A 50 1.46 -4.62 -5.29
C LEU A 50 1.25 -5.28 -3.92
N ILE A 51 0.56 -6.43 -3.89
CA ILE A 51 0.31 -7.23 -2.70
C ILE A 51 0.69 -8.68 -2.93
N ASP A 52 1.18 -9.37 -1.89
CA ASP A 52 1.62 -10.77 -1.98
C ASP A 52 0.72 -11.72 -1.16
N GLY A 53 -0.03 -11.21 -0.18
CA GLY A 53 -0.68 -12.04 0.85
C GLY A 53 0.31 -12.75 1.78
N TYR A 54 -0.16 -13.77 2.46
CA TYR A 54 0.63 -14.57 3.40
C TYR A 54 1.14 -15.86 2.75
N GLY A 55 2.19 -16.45 3.34
CA GLY A 55 2.83 -17.67 2.83
C GLY A 55 1.92 -18.90 2.78
N ASP A 56 0.76 -18.85 3.42
CA ASP A 56 -0.27 -19.89 3.38
C ASP A 56 -1.31 -19.68 2.24
N GLY A 57 -1.12 -18.66 1.40
CA GLY A 57 -2.02 -18.31 0.30
C GLY A 57 -3.25 -17.49 0.72
N SER A 58 -3.31 -17.01 1.97
CA SER A 58 -4.38 -16.11 2.43
C SER A 58 -4.00 -14.65 2.26
N PHE A 59 -5.00 -13.76 2.24
CA PHE A 59 -4.82 -12.30 2.32
C PHE A 59 -5.31 -11.72 3.65
N GLN A 60 -6.24 -12.38 4.32
CA GLN A 60 -6.91 -11.93 5.54
C GLN A 60 -7.64 -10.58 5.38
N PRO A 61 -8.58 -10.44 4.44
CA PRO A 61 -9.18 -9.16 4.07
C PRO A 61 -9.92 -8.47 5.24
N ASN A 62 -10.33 -9.23 6.25
CA ASN A 62 -10.97 -8.74 7.46
C ASN A 62 -9.99 -8.58 8.64
N GLY A 63 -8.71 -8.86 8.43
CA GLY A 63 -7.66 -8.77 9.45
C GLY A 63 -7.22 -7.35 9.77
N THR A 64 -6.27 -7.24 10.68
CA THR A 64 -5.54 -5.99 10.96
C THR A 64 -4.30 -5.92 10.06
N VAL A 65 -3.86 -4.71 9.74
CA VAL A 65 -2.60 -4.46 9.03
C VAL A 65 -1.58 -3.96 10.04
N THR A 66 -0.42 -4.60 10.09
CA THR A 66 0.69 -4.14 10.92
C THR A 66 1.38 -2.92 10.30
N ARG A 67 2.15 -2.17 11.09
CA ARG A 67 2.92 -1.03 10.56
C ARG A 67 3.93 -1.46 9.49
N ALA A 68 4.55 -2.63 9.65
CA ALA A 68 5.49 -3.17 8.66
C ALA A 68 4.79 -3.52 7.34
N GLU A 69 3.62 -4.14 7.37
CA GLU A 69 2.82 -4.45 6.18
C GLU A 69 2.35 -3.16 5.48
N PHE A 70 1.92 -2.18 6.27
CA PHE A 70 1.50 -0.89 5.74
C PHE A 70 2.62 -0.16 5.01
N ILE A 71 3.81 -0.05 5.62
CA ILE A 71 4.95 0.61 4.95
C ILE A 71 5.44 -0.16 3.72
N LYS A 72 5.42 -1.48 3.73
CA LYS A 72 5.73 -2.30 2.55
C LYS A 72 4.81 -1.94 1.39
N LEU A 73 3.50 -1.83 1.65
CA LEU A 73 2.52 -1.43 0.65
C LEU A 73 2.80 -0.03 0.11
N VAL A 74 3.06 0.95 0.99
CA VAL A 74 3.36 2.34 0.60
C VAL A 74 4.65 2.41 -0.22
N ASN A 75 5.73 1.72 0.21
CA ASN A 75 7.00 1.69 -0.51
C ASN A 75 6.84 1.14 -1.93
N ARG A 76 6.18 -0.01 -2.07
CA ARG A 76 5.93 -0.64 -3.38
C ARG A 76 5.13 0.28 -4.29
N THR A 77 4.07 0.83 -3.75
CA THR A 77 3.12 1.59 -4.53
C THR A 77 3.69 2.94 -4.98
N LEU A 78 4.48 3.60 -4.15
CA LEU A 78 5.14 4.88 -4.48
C LEU A 78 6.53 4.70 -5.11
N GLY A 79 7.06 3.47 -5.13
CA GLY A 79 8.35 3.17 -5.73
C GLY A 79 9.54 3.66 -4.90
N PHE A 80 9.42 3.70 -3.57
CA PHE A 80 10.52 4.05 -2.69
C PHE A 80 11.54 2.90 -2.61
N THR A 81 12.77 3.13 -3.04
CA THR A 81 13.84 2.13 -3.09
C THR A 81 15.10 2.54 -2.32
N ALA A 82 15.29 3.84 -2.07
CA ALA A 82 16.43 4.31 -1.30
C ALA A 82 16.31 3.90 0.18
N GLU A 83 17.40 3.43 0.76
CA GLU A 83 17.46 3.00 2.16
C GLU A 83 18.37 3.93 2.96
N SER A 84 18.05 4.14 4.23
CA SER A 84 18.90 4.83 5.22
C SER A 84 19.33 3.86 6.30
N GLU A 85 20.39 4.19 7.01
CA GLU A 85 20.70 3.51 8.28
C GLU A 85 19.57 3.73 9.29
N ILE A 86 19.23 2.67 10.00
CA ILE A 86 18.22 2.67 11.06
C ILE A 86 18.77 2.05 12.34
N SER A 87 18.31 2.51 13.49
CA SER A 87 18.80 2.07 14.80
C SER A 87 17.66 1.82 15.80
N PHE A 88 16.56 1.19 15.33
CA PHE A 88 15.45 0.80 16.21
C PHE A 88 15.78 -0.53 16.90
N SER A 89 15.58 -0.60 18.22
CA SER A 89 15.92 -1.80 19.00
C SER A 89 14.99 -2.99 18.72
N ASP A 90 13.85 -2.76 18.09
CA ASP A 90 12.85 -3.76 17.69
C ASP A 90 12.85 -4.06 16.18
N VAL A 91 13.91 -3.64 15.46
CA VAL A 91 14.13 -3.95 14.03
C VAL A 91 15.56 -4.43 13.83
N THR A 92 15.72 -5.67 13.42
CA THR A 92 17.02 -6.29 13.16
C THR A 92 17.19 -6.61 11.67
N GLU A 93 18.44 -6.76 11.21
CA GLU A 93 18.76 -7.10 9.82
C GLU A 93 18.15 -8.44 9.35
N ARG A 94 17.74 -9.30 10.29
CA ARG A 94 17.12 -10.60 10.00
C ARG A 94 15.62 -10.50 9.76
N ASP A 95 15.00 -9.37 10.12
CA ASP A 95 13.57 -9.17 9.96
C ASP A 95 13.24 -8.88 8.50
N TRP A 96 12.19 -9.52 7.99
CA TRP A 96 11.72 -9.33 6.62
C TRP A 96 11.37 -7.87 6.31
N PHE A 97 11.01 -7.11 7.31
CA PHE A 97 10.63 -5.70 7.19
C PHE A 97 11.80 -4.72 7.37
N HIS A 98 13.03 -5.18 7.65
CA HIS A 98 14.18 -4.29 7.88
C HIS A 98 14.37 -3.30 6.72
N ALA A 99 14.49 -3.80 5.50
CA ALA A 99 14.67 -2.96 4.31
C ALA A 99 13.44 -2.05 4.07
N GLU A 100 12.23 -2.52 4.39
CA GLU A 100 11.03 -1.70 4.24
C GLU A 100 11.01 -0.53 5.24
N VAL A 101 11.45 -0.76 6.49
CA VAL A 101 11.62 0.30 7.50
C VAL A 101 12.69 1.29 7.05
N ALA A 102 13.85 0.82 6.58
CA ALA A 102 14.94 1.66 6.09
C ALA A 102 14.49 2.57 4.92
N ARG A 103 13.68 2.05 3.99
CA ARG A 103 13.09 2.81 2.88
C ARG A 103 12.09 3.85 3.35
N ALA A 104 11.22 3.48 4.27
CA ALA A 104 10.20 4.39 4.81
C ALA A 104 10.81 5.56 5.59
N VAL A 105 11.91 5.29 6.31
CA VAL A 105 12.69 6.32 7.03
C VAL A 105 13.46 7.19 6.04
N ALA A 106 14.13 6.61 5.05
CA ALA A 106 14.82 7.36 3.99
C ALA A 106 13.90 8.28 3.21
N ALA A 107 12.68 7.82 2.91
CA ALA A 107 11.63 8.63 2.27
C ALA A 107 10.97 9.65 3.21
N GLY A 108 11.30 9.65 4.52
CA GLY A 108 10.88 10.65 5.51
C GLY A 108 9.41 10.55 5.96
N TYR A 109 8.66 9.55 5.52
CA TYR A 109 7.23 9.48 5.83
C TYR A 109 6.92 8.65 7.09
N ALA A 110 7.80 7.73 7.49
CA ALA A 110 7.64 6.92 8.70
C ALA A 110 8.78 7.18 9.68
N GLN A 111 8.45 7.20 10.97
CA GLN A 111 9.37 7.46 12.07
C GLN A 111 9.06 6.53 13.23
N GLY A 112 10.09 6.21 14.03
CA GLY A 112 9.93 5.54 15.32
C GLY A 112 9.68 6.53 16.46
N SER A 113 9.50 6.00 17.65
CA SER A 113 9.35 6.77 18.87
C SER A 113 9.99 6.01 20.04
N GLY A 114 10.79 6.71 20.85
CA GLY A 114 11.47 6.10 21.99
C GLY A 114 12.45 4.98 21.62
N GLY A 115 13.11 5.06 20.46
CA GLY A 115 14.03 4.02 19.98
C GLY A 115 13.36 2.78 19.41
N LEU A 116 12.03 2.77 19.27
CA LEU A 116 11.22 1.67 18.73
C LEU A 116 10.49 2.10 17.46
N PHE A 117 10.40 1.21 16.48
CA PHE A 117 9.56 1.38 15.29
C PHE A 117 8.17 0.77 15.44
N ARG A 118 8.02 -0.27 16.23
CA ARG A 118 6.81 -1.06 16.49
C ARG A 118 6.26 -1.73 15.21
N PRO A 119 7.07 -2.51 14.48
CA PRO A 119 6.70 -3.04 13.15
C PRO A 119 5.49 -3.96 13.19
N ASN A 120 5.35 -4.76 14.27
CA ASN A 120 4.31 -5.77 14.41
C ASN A 120 3.02 -5.25 15.09
N GLN A 121 2.98 -3.96 15.46
CA GLN A 121 1.74 -3.38 16.00
C GLN A 121 0.76 -3.07 14.87
N PRO A 122 -0.54 -3.28 15.07
CA PRO A 122 -1.56 -2.80 14.15
C PRO A 122 -1.44 -1.30 13.94
N VAL A 123 -1.46 -0.86 12.68
CA VAL A 123 -1.45 0.56 12.34
C VAL A 123 -2.83 1.16 12.62
N THR A 124 -2.86 2.29 13.31
CA THR A 124 -4.11 3.05 13.50
C THR A 124 -4.44 3.89 12.27
N ARG A 125 -5.72 4.30 12.10
CA ARG A 125 -6.12 5.18 10.99
C ARG A 125 -5.42 6.54 11.06
N ALA A 126 -5.19 7.07 12.25
CA ALA A 126 -4.43 8.31 12.44
C ALA A 126 -2.97 8.18 12.00
N GLU A 127 -2.31 7.06 12.33
CA GLU A 127 -0.96 6.77 11.89
C GLU A 127 -0.88 6.57 10.37
N ALA A 128 -1.82 5.82 9.80
CA ALA A 128 -1.92 5.63 8.35
C ALA A 128 -2.09 6.98 7.62
N ALA A 129 -3.01 7.85 8.10
CA ALA A 129 -3.20 9.18 7.54
C ALA A 129 -1.93 10.04 7.62
N ALA A 130 -1.22 9.98 8.75
CA ALA A 130 0.03 10.74 8.93
C ALA A 130 1.14 10.25 7.99
N MET A 131 1.29 8.94 7.82
CA MET A 131 2.27 8.36 6.91
C MET A 131 1.92 8.65 5.45
N LEU A 132 0.65 8.51 5.03
CA LEU A 132 0.21 8.83 3.67
C LEU A 132 0.35 10.31 3.33
N ALA A 133 -0.05 11.20 4.24
CA ALA A 133 0.08 12.64 4.02
C ALA A 133 1.54 13.06 3.82
N ARG A 134 2.48 12.51 4.63
CA ARG A 134 3.92 12.75 4.47
C ARG A 134 4.46 12.15 3.18
N ALA A 135 4.12 10.89 2.89
CA ALA A 135 4.57 10.20 1.67
C ALA A 135 4.13 10.92 0.40
N ALA A 136 2.96 11.56 0.43
CA ALA A 136 2.41 12.35 -0.67
C ALA A 136 2.81 13.83 -0.64
N GLY A 137 3.57 14.28 0.37
CA GLY A 137 3.98 15.68 0.51
C GLY A 137 2.83 16.67 0.75
N LEU A 138 1.74 16.21 1.39
CA LEU A 138 0.56 17.05 1.64
C LEU A 138 0.82 18.05 2.76
N ALA A 139 0.40 19.30 2.54
CA ALA A 139 0.40 20.31 3.60
C ALA A 139 -0.68 20.00 4.65
N ALA A 140 -0.37 20.24 5.93
CA ALA A 140 -1.32 20.06 7.03
C ALA A 140 -2.60 20.89 6.85
N LYS A 141 -3.75 20.32 7.25
CA LYS A 141 -5.08 20.92 7.11
C LYS A 141 -5.91 20.64 8.37
N GLU A 142 -5.56 21.25 9.49
CA GLU A 142 -6.21 20.98 10.79
C GLU A 142 -7.71 21.27 10.76
N GLU A 143 -8.12 22.35 10.10
CA GLU A 143 -9.52 22.76 9.95
C GLU A 143 -10.40 21.71 9.28
N ARG A 144 -9.82 20.85 8.43
CA ARG A 144 -10.55 19.77 7.80
C ARG A 144 -10.80 18.60 8.74
N ALA A 145 -9.94 18.41 9.74
CA ALA A 145 -10.16 17.40 10.77
C ALA A 145 -11.33 17.76 11.70
N ASP A 146 -11.65 19.04 11.85
CA ASP A 146 -12.79 19.51 12.65
C ASP A 146 -14.15 19.12 12.09
N ALA A 147 -14.22 18.78 10.82
CA ALA A 147 -15.44 18.36 10.17
C ALA A 147 -15.90 16.95 10.56
N PHE A 148 -15.02 16.13 11.19
CA PHE A 148 -15.40 14.80 11.65
C PHE A 148 -16.19 14.83 12.95
N ALA A 149 -17.23 13.98 13.05
CA ALA A 149 -18.07 13.89 14.24
C ALA A 149 -17.30 13.52 15.53
N ASP A 150 -16.17 12.82 15.38
CA ASP A 150 -15.27 12.43 16.46
C ASP A 150 -13.96 13.23 16.48
N ALA A 151 -13.98 14.46 15.96
CA ALA A 151 -12.78 15.33 15.84
C ALA A 151 -12.01 15.49 17.17
N ALA A 152 -12.70 15.51 18.31
CA ALA A 152 -12.07 15.58 19.63
C ALA A 152 -11.24 14.33 19.99
N SER A 153 -11.52 13.19 19.35
CA SER A 153 -10.78 11.93 19.54
C SER A 153 -9.58 11.81 18.60
N ILE A 154 -9.41 12.71 17.64
CA ILE A 154 -8.25 12.74 16.76
C ILE A 154 -7.06 13.31 17.53
N PRO A 155 -5.96 12.55 17.71
CA PRO A 155 -4.78 13.06 18.40
C PRO A 155 -4.25 14.34 17.79
N ALA A 156 -3.83 15.30 18.63
CA ALA A 156 -3.35 16.62 18.18
C ALA A 156 -2.26 16.51 17.11
N TRP A 157 -1.32 15.56 17.26
CA TRP A 157 -0.24 15.31 16.32
C TRP A 157 -0.71 14.83 14.93
N ALA A 158 -1.91 14.26 14.84
CA ALA A 158 -2.45 13.69 13.60
C ALA A 158 -3.44 14.61 12.88
N ARG A 159 -3.99 15.64 13.56
CA ARG A 159 -5.08 16.48 13.03
C ARG A 159 -4.76 17.07 11.66
N GLY A 160 -3.59 17.68 11.51
CA GLY A 160 -3.18 18.26 10.23
C GLY A 160 -3.09 17.22 9.11
N SER A 161 -2.55 16.03 9.41
CA SER A 161 -2.42 14.96 8.43
C SER A 161 -3.76 14.29 8.11
N VAL A 162 -4.61 14.08 9.10
CA VAL A 162 -5.98 13.55 8.92
C VAL A 162 -6.78 14.48 8.01
N GLY A 163 -6.75 15.79 8.29
CA GLY A 163 -7.43 16.78 7.47
C GLY A 163 -6.87 16.84 6.04
N ALA A 164 -5.54 16.78 5.89
CA ALA A 164 -4.89 16.76 4.59
C ALA A 164 -5.26 15.50 3.77
N ALA A 165 -5.25 14.33 4.40
CA ALA A 165 -5.65 13.08 3.76
C ALA A 165 -7.14 13.07 3.36
N ALA A 166 -7.99 13.67 4.18
CA ALA A 166 -9.42 13.82 3.89
C ALA A 166 -9.68 14.78 2.72
N GLU A 167 -9.01 15.93 2.70
CA GLU A 167 -9.12 16.91 1.61
C GLU A 167 -8.62 16.36 0.28
N ALA A 168 -7.54 15.58 0.31
CA ALA A 168 -7.01 14.93 -0.87
C ALA A 168 -7.84 13.72 -1.34
N GLY A 169 -8.89 13.33 -0.59
CA GLY A 169 -9.69 12.14 -0.88
C GLY A 169 -8.99 10.81 -0.58
N TYR A 170 -7.87 10.84 0.12
CA TYR A 170 -7.10 9.63 0.44
C TYR A 170 -7.74 8.80 1.55
N MET A 171 -8.32 9.47 2.53
CA MET A 171 -9.05 8.81 3.60
C MET A 171 -10.34 9.56 3.90
N THR A 172 -11.47 8.91 3.68
CA THR A 172 -12.79 9.46 4.02
C THR A 172 -13.22 9.03 5.40
N GLY A 173 -14.15 9.75 6.02
CA GLY A 173 -14.84 9.32 7.24
C GLY A 173 -15.80 8.15 6.99
N TYR A 174 -16.33 7.62 8.07
CA TYR A 174 -17.41 6.64 8.05
C TYR A 174 -18.76 7.29 7.72
N PRO A 175 -19.81 6.52 7.36
CA PRO A 175 -21.13 7.06 7.05
C PRO A 175 -21.78 7.87 8.19
N ASP A 176 -21.38 7.66 9.41
CA ASP A 176 -21.83 8.42 10.60
C ASP A 176 -21.04 9.74 10.81
N GLY A 177 -20.16 10.09 9.88
CA GLY A 177 -19.33 11.29 9.92
C GLY A 177 -18.07 11.18 10.78
N ALA A 178 -17.80 10.04 11.45
CA ALA A 178 -16.62 9.88 12.28
C ALA A 178 -15.40 9.49 11.44
N PHE A 179 -14.20 9.89 11.87
CA PHE A 179 -12.93 9.44 11.29
C PHE A 179 -12.46 8.09 11.85
N GLY A 180 -12.67 7.81 13.15
CA GLY A 180 -12.22 6.59 13.80
C GLY A 180 -10.70 6.52 13.99
N ALA A 181 -10.09 7.57 14.49
CA ALA A 181 -8.64 7.78 14.51
C ALA A 181 -7.83 6.69 15.22
N LEU A 182 -8.30 6.23 16.38
CA LEU A 182 -7.54 5.37 17.30
C LEU A 182 -7.78 3.87 17.13
N GLY A 183 -8.75 3.46 16.33
CA GLY A 183 -9.06 2.06 16.19
C GLY A 183 -9.92 1.75 14.99
N MET A 184 -10.11 0.44 14.82
CA MET A 184 -11.06 -0.08 13.85
C MET A 184 -12.41 -0.24 14.54
N ARG A 185 -13.46 0.21 13.88
CA ARG A 185 -14.81 -0.19 14.29
C ARG A 185 -15.00 -1.66 13.90
N SER A 186 -15.41 -2.47 14.87
CA SER A 186 -15.78 -3.86 14.63
C SER A 186 -16.81 -3.95 13.50
N GLY A 187 -16.54 -4.79 12.50
CA GLY A 187 -17.47 -5.07 11.42
C GLY A 187 -17.15 -4.42 10.05
N LEU A 188 -16.08 -3.61 9.94
CA LEU A 188 -15.59 -3.15 8.62
C LEU A 188 -14.26 -3.82 8.31
N PRO A 189 -14.09 -4.41 7.11
CA PRO A 189 -12.86 -5.09 6.70
C PRO A 189 -11.74 -4.06 6.49
N PHE A 190 -10.93 -3.87 7.52
CA PHE A 190 -9.92 -2.80 7.55
C PHE A 190 -8.76 -3.06 6.60
N ALA A 191 -8.24 -4.30 6.54
CA ALA A 191 -7.11 -4.61 5.68
C ALA A 191 -7.47 -4.29 4.22
N ALA A 192 -8.61 -4.80 3.72
CA ALA A 192 -9.05 -4.52 2.38
C ALA A 192 -9.37 -3.02 2.17
N ALA A 193 -10.05 -2.36 3.12
CA ALA A 193 -10.37 -0.93 3.00
C ALA A 193 -9.14 -0.04 3.03
N LEU A 194 -8.16 -0.34 3.91
CA LEU A 194 -6.91 0.42 3.99
C LEU A 194 -6.06 0.23 2.74
N VAL A 195 -5.94 -1.02 2.27
CA VAL A 195 -5.22 -1.35 1.04
C VAL A 195 -5.89 -0.64 -0.15
N CYS A 196 -7.23 -0.69 -0.28
CA CYS A 196 -7.97 0.06 -1.30
C CYS A 196 -7.70 1.57 -1.21
N THR A 197 -7.67 2.12 -0.01
CA THR A 197 -7.39 3.54 0.21
C THR A 197 -5.98 3.91 -0.25
N VAL A 198 -4.95 3.17 0.17
CA VAL A 198 -3.56 3.44 -0.19
C VAL A 198 -3.36 3.41 -1.70
N LEU A 199 -3.93 2.42 -2.37
CA LEU A 199 -3.75 2.26 -3.82
C LEU A 199 -4.55 3.27 -4.64
N LEU A 200 -5.74 3.66 -4.19
CA LEU A 200 -6.48 4.78 -4.77
C LEU A 200 -5.67 6.08 -4.66
N CYS A 201 -5.07 6.34 -3.49
CA CYS A 201 -4.20 7.49 -3.25
C CYS A 201 -3.05 7.53 -4.26
N VAL A 202 -2.41 6.40 -4.48
CA VAL A 202 -1.28 6.32 -5.41
C VAL A 202 -1.69 6.48 -6.86
N MET A 203 -2.83 5.92 -7.26
CA MET A 203 -3.37 6.20 -8.60
C MET A 203 -3.61 7.70 -8.80
N LEU A 204 -4.11 8.40 -7.79
CA LEU A 204 -4.32 9.84 -7.83
C LEU A 204 -2.98 10.60 -7.86
N ILE A 205 -1.98 10.21 -7.05
CA ILE A 205 -0.63 10.80 -7.04
C ILE A 205 0.04 10.60 -8.40
N ARG A 206 0.04 9.36 -8.94
CA ARG A 206 0.62 9.07 -10.26
C ARG A 206 -0.09 9.83 -11.39
N ARG A 207 -1.41 10.02 -11.27
CA ARG A 207 -2.19 10.78 -12.26
C ARG A 207 -1.88 12.28 -12.19
N ALA A 208 -1.66 12.83 -10.99
CA ALA A 208 -1.27 14.23 -10.80
C ALA A 208 0.18 14.52 -11.25
N ALA A 209 1.08 13.54 -11.16
CA ALA A 209 2.49 13.65 -11.55
C ALA A 209 2.71 13.49 -13.07
N ARG A 210 1.69 13.09 -13.87
CA ARG A 210 1.83 13.04 -15.33
C ARG A 210 1.82 14.47 -15.89
N PRO A 211 2.85 14.87 -16.70
CA PRO A 211 2.81 16.17 -17.35
C PRO A 211 1.56 16.25 -18.24
N ARG A 212 0.81 17.34 -18.13
CA ARG A 212 -0.28 17.65 -19.07
C ARG A 212 0.38 17.93 -20.42
N THR A 213 0.35 16.96 -21.32
CA THR A 213 0.70 17.14 -22.75
C THR A 213 -0.44 17.87 -23.45
#